data_bd904c9e88367c84b43d1e672dcf4066
#
_entry.id   bd904c9e88367c84b43d1e672dcf4066
#
_cell.length_a   1.000
_cell.length_b   1.000
_cell.length_c   1.000
_cell.angle_alpha   90.00
_cell.angle_beta   90.00
_cell.angle_gamma   90.00
#
_symmetry.space_group_name_H-M   'P 1'
#
loop_
_entity.id
_entity.type
_entity.pdbx_description
1 polymer ?
#
loop_
_entity_poly.entity_id
_entity_poly.type
_entity_poly.pdbx_seq_one_letter_code
_entity_poly.pdbx_strand_id
1 'polypeptide(L)'
;SKATGVALAKAAARIMAGETIADQRANGLLLPKGDGGDIHRGQQVAIKESVLPFKRFRTPVGKTVDILLGPEMRSTGEVMGFDRDFPHAFAKSQLAAYDGGLPTSGNVFISVNDTDKRQLPLMAVRLVELGFSIWATEGTASVLRRYGIDSKIVDKISTRVDSDPDAAVKVEHAVGGIGKNVVELIEEGKIDMILNTPNSRGSRSDGYSIRAAAIAADLPQFTTMTEFSAVLMAIEAVKHNDYQIMSIQEHAKQLFELESQE
;
A
#
# COMPACT_ATOMS: atom_id res chain seq x y z
N SER A 1 11.83 -7.87 -16.73
CA SER A 1 13.28 -7.95 -16.96
C SER A 1 14.08 -7.72 -15.67
N LYS A 2 13.79 -6.67 -14.91
CA LYS A 2 14.55 -6.36 -13.68
C LYS A 2 14.36 -7.42 -12.59
N ALA A 3 13.16 -7.98 -12.47
CA ALA A 3 12.84 -9.00 -11.47
C ALA A 3 13.46 -10.37 -11.79
N THR A 4 13.56 -10.71 -13.06
CA THR A 4 14.03 -12.05 -13.51
C THR A 4 15.49 -12.04 -13.97
N GLY A 5 16.14 -10.89 -14.10
CA GLY A 5 17.45 -10.75 -14.71
C GLY A 5 17.46 -10.93 -16.25
N VAL A 6 16.36 -11.38 -16.83
CA VAL A 6 16.25 -11.64 -18.28
C VAL A 6 15.90 -10.38 -19.05
N ALA A 7 16.61 -10.07 -20.11
CA ALA A 7 16.35 -8.93 -21.00
C ALA A 7 15.17 -9.22 -21.95
N LEU A 8 13.95 -9.31 -21.42
CA LEU A 8 12.75 -9.78 -22.14
C LEU A 8 12.45 -8.98 -23.41
N ALA A 9 12.61 -7.66 -23.41
CA ALA A 9 12.40 -6.85 -24.61
C ALA A 9 13.41 -7.19 -25.72
N LYS A 10 14.67 -7.45 -25.36
CA LYS A 10 15.71 -7.89 -26.29
C LYS A 10 15.40 -9.29 -26.83
N ALA A 11 14.94 -10.21 -25.97
CA ALA A 11 14.53 -11.55 -26.37
C ALA A 11 13.35 -11.48 -27.35
N ALA A 12 12.33 -10.69 -27.06
CA ALA A 12 11.18 -10.50 -27.94
C ALA A 12 11.59 -9.94 -29.32
N ALA A 13 12.42 -8.90 -29.34
CA ALA A 13 12.92 -8.32 -30.61
C ALA A 13 13.67 -9.33 -31.47
N ARG A 14 14.49 -10.22 -30.89
CA ARG A 14 15.22 -11.26 -31.59
C ARG A 14 14.29 -12.36 -32.14
N ILE A 15 13.26 -12.74 -31.36
CA ILE A 15 12.21 -13.67 -31.84
C ILE A 15 11.49 -13.07 -33.04
N MET A 16 11.14 -11.80 -33.00
CA MET A 16 10.53 -11.10 -34.14
C MET A 16 11.43 -11.06 -35.37
N ALA A 17 12.75 -11.09 -35.18
CA ALA A 17 13.74 -11.19 -36.25
C ALA A 17 14.01 -12.63 -36.72
N GLY A 18 13.33 -13.64 -36.19
CA GLY A 18 13.42 -15.04 -36.60
C GLY A 18 14.33 -15.92 -35.74
N GLU A 19 14.92 -15.40 -34.66
CA GLU A 19 15.69 -16.20 -33.72
C GLU A 19 14.78 -17.12 -32.90
N THR A 20 15.17 -18.35 -32.65
CA THR A 20 14.36 -19.29 -31.87
C THR A 20 14.66 -19.13 -30.35
N ILE A 21 13.76 -19.64 -29.52
CA ILE A 21 13.99 -19.72 -28.06
C ILE A 21 15.21 -20.61 -27.77
N ALA A 22 15.40 -21.67 -28.52
CA ALA A 22 16.56 -22.57 -28.37
C ALA A 22 17.88 -21.82 -28.65
N ASP A 23 17.94 -21.00 -29.69
CA ASP A 23 19.12 -20.18 -29.99
C ASP A 23 19.39 -19.17 -28.87
N GLN A 24 18.35 -18.55 -28.35
CA GLN A 24 18.50 -17.59 -27.26
C GLN A 24 18.95 -18.22 -25.94
N ARG A 25 18.54 -19.45 -25.67
CA ARG A 25 19.06 -20.24 -24.54
C ARG A 25 20.53 -20.63 -24.79
N ALA A 26 20.87 -21.09 -25.96
CA ALA A 26 22.25 -21.44 -26.31
C ALA A 26 23.20 -20.22 -26.23
N ASN A 27 22.70 -19.03 -26.56
CA ASN A 27 23.43 -17.76 -26.47
C ASN A 27 23.41 -17.11 -25.06
N GLY A 28 22.78 -17.73 -24.05
CA GLY A 28 22.69 -17.24 -22.67
C GLY A 28 21.82 -16.00 -22.47
N LEU A 29 20.95 -15.66 -23.45
CA LEU A 29 20.01 -14.55 -23.31
C LEU A 29 18.78 -14.95 -22.49
N LEU A 30 18.32 -16.19 -22.64
CA LEU A 30 17.28 -16.83 -21.84
C LEU A 30 17.90 -17.88 -20.94
N LEU A 31 17.23 -18.15 -19.83
CA LEU A 31 17.61 -19.20 -18.90
C LEU A 31 17.62 -20.58 -19.58
N PRO A 32 18.50 -21.50 -19.14
CA PRO A 32 18.63 -22.83 -19.77
C PRO A 32 17.34 -23.65 -19.74
N LYS A 33 16.53 -23.47 -18.68
CA LYS A 33 15.26 -24.15 -18.45
C LYS A 33 14.15 -23.15 -18.15
N GLY A 34 12.90 -23.61 -18.18
CA GLY A 34 11.73 -22.80 -17.87
C GLY A 34 11.35 -21.83 -18.98
N ASP A 35 10.33 -21.03 -18.77
CA ASP A 35 9.81 -20.04 -19.71
C ASP A 35 10.35 -18.61 -19.44
N GLY A 36 11.25 -18.46 -18.47
CA GLY A 36 11.82 -17.17 -18.06
C GLY A 36 10.87 -16.34 -17.17
N GLY A 37 9.73 -16.89 -16.77
CA GLY A 37 8.74 -16.24 -15.93
C GLY A 37 8.67 -16.79 -14.51
N ASP A 38 9.12 -18.01 -14.28
CA ASP A 38 9.09 -18.62 -12.96
C ASP A 38 10.22 -18.10 -12.07
N ILE A 39 9.82 -17.56 -10.92
CA ILE A 39 10.74 -17.32 -9.81
C ILE A 39 10.73 -18.61 -8.98
N HIS A 40 11.83 -19.34 -8.97
CA HIS A 40 11.95 -20.57 -8.19
C HIS A 40 11.74 -20.32 -6.69
N ARG A 41 11.09 -21.27 -6.01
CA ARG A 41 10.87 -21.20 -4.56
C ARG A 41 12.20 -21.08 -3.83
N GLY A 42 12.35 -20.05 -2.98
CA GLY A 42 13.57 -19.76 -2.24
C GLY A 42 14.46 -18.68 -2.85
N GLN A 43 14.09 -18.17 -4.03
CA GLN A 43 14.70 -16.99 -4.62
C GLN A 43 14.01 -15.71 -4.16
N GLN A 44 14.61 -14.59 -4.50
CA GLN A 44 14.15 -13.28 -4.09
C GLN A 44 12.75 -12.96 -4.60
N VAL A 45 12.04 -12.12 -3.86
CA VAL A 45 10.68 -11.68 -4.15
C VAL A 45 10.71 -10.29 -4.76
N ALA A 46 9.98 -10.10 -5.87
CA ALA A 46 9.76 -8.80 -6.49
C ALA A 46 8.31 -8.36 -6.31
N ILE A 47 8.10 -7.18 -5.72
CA ILE A 47 6.80 -6.55 -5.56
C ILE A 47 6.74 -5.35 -6.51
N LYS A 48 5.72 -5.32 -7.34
CA LYS A 48 5.42 -4.18 -8.22
C LYS A 48 4.23 -3.42 -7.67
N GLU A 49 4.36 -2.11 -7.57
CA GLU A 49 3.30 -1.23 -7.08
C GLU A 49 3.11 -0.05 -8.03
N SER A 50 1.85 0.34 -8.24
CA SER A 50 1.51 1.51 -9.05
C SER A 50 1.61 2.78 -8.20
N VAL A 51 2.29 3.80 -8.73
CA VAL A 51 2.34 5.12 -8.11
C VAL A 51 1.31 6.03 -8.75
N LEU A 52 0.44 6.61 -7.95
CA LEU A 52 -0.59 7.56 -8.36
C LEU A 52 -0.16 8.99 -7.97
N PRO A 53 0.51 9.73 -8.86
CA PRO A 53 1.15 11.01 -8.50
C PRO A 53 0.14 12.17 -8.48
N PHE A 54 -0.96 12.05 -7.75
CA PHE A 54 -2.00 13.09 -7.66
C PHE A 54 -1.46 14.45 -7.24
N LYS A 55 -0.41 14.50 -6.41
CA LYS A 55 0.24 15.74 -5.99
C LYS A 55 0.89 16.53 -7.13
N ARG A 56 1.28 15.86 -8.21
CA ARG A 56 1.89 16.49 -9.38
C ARG A 56 0.87 17.20 -10.25
N PHE A 57 -0.39 16.81 -10.16
CA PHE A 57 -1.48 17.36 -10.95
C PHE A 57 -2.28 18.35 -10.08
N ARG A 58 -1.98 19.63 -10.22
CA ARG A 58 -2.69 20.69 -9.53
C ARG A 58 -3.49 21.54 -10.56
N THR A 59 -4.68 21.98 -10.16
CA THR A 59 -5.40 22.97 -10.94
C THR A 59 -4.67 24.31 -10.91
N PRO A 60 -4.96 25.24 -11.86
CA PRO A 60 -4.38 26.58 -11.84
C PRO A 60 -4.59 27.37 -10.54
N VAL A 61 -5.63 27.00 -9.76
CA VAL A 61 -5.91 27.58 -8.44
C VAL A 61 -5.27 26.78 -7.28
N GLY A 62 -4.34 25.86 -7.58
CA GLY A 62 -3.59 25.12 -6.57
C GLY A 62 -4.30 23.94 -5.90
N LYS A 63 -5.54 23.63 -6.29
CA LYS A 63 -6.27 22.45 -5.78
C LYS A 63 -5.75 21.17 -6.44
N THR A 64 -5.65 20.09 -5.68
CA THR A 64 -5.36 18.76 -6.20
C THR A 64 -6.49 18.32 -7.15
N VAL A 65 -6.17 17.60 -8.22
CA VAL A 65 -7.17 16.98 -9.10
C VAL A 65 -8.01 15.95 -8.35
N ASP A 66 -9.20 15.68 -8.87
CA ASP A 66 -10.09 14.67 -8.31
C ASP A 66 -9.37 13.31 -8.27
N ILE A 67 -9.40 12.68 -7.09
CA ILE A 67 -8.76 11.39 -6.82
C ILE A 67 -9.63 10.20 -7.26
N LEU A 68 -10.85 10.43 -7.74
CA LEU A 68 -11.69 9.37 -8.28
C LEU A 68 -11.03 8.77 -9.51
N LEU A 69 -10.85 7.46 -9.47
CA LEU A 69 -10.36 6.69 -10.60
C LEU A 69 -11.49 6.46 -11.59
N GLY A 70 -11.24 6.78 -12.85
CA GLY A 70 -12.11 6.53 -14.00
C GLY A 70 -11.47 5.54 -14.96
N PRO A 71 -12.02 5.41 -16.17
CA PRO A 71 -11.45 4.54 -17.20
C PRO A 71 -10.09 5.04 -17.74
N GLU A 72 -9.74 6.29 -17.45
CA GLU A 72 -8.46 6.87 -17.87
C GLU A 72 -7.34 6.46 -16.94
N MET A 73 -6.18 6.19 -17.52
CA MET A 73 -4.98 5.85 -16.75
C MET A 73 -4.52 7.06 -15.92
N ARG A 74 -4.41 6.87 -14.60
CA ARG A 74 -3.91 7.87 -13.65
C ARG A 74 -2.55 7.52 -13.08
N SER A 75 -2.14 6.24 -13.15
CA SER A 75 -0.81 5.81 -12.76
C SER A 75 0.16 6.06 -13.91
N THR A 76 1.11 6.99 -13.72
CA THR A 76 2.15 7.31 -14.72
C THR A 76 3.49 6.68 -14.39
N GLY A 77 3.57 5.90 -13.31
CA GLY A 77 4.78 5.24 -12.86
C GLY A 77 4.49 3.98 -12.05
N GLU A 78 5.52 3.16 -11.94
CA GLU A 78 5.54 1.94 -11.16
C GLU A 78 6.83 1.90 -10.35
N VAL A 79 6.76 1.36 -9.14
CA VAL A 79 7.91 1.08 -8.30
C VAL A 79 8.05 -0.42 -8.11
N MET A 80 9.25 -0.86 -7.79
CA MET A 80 9.54 -2.26 -7.51
C MET A 80 10.34 -2.37 -6.23
N GLY A 81 9.78 -3.09 -5.27
CA GLY A 81 10.48 -3.58 -4.10
C GLY A 81 11.07 -4.96 -4.41
N PHE A 82 12.29 -5.20 -3.96
CA PHE A 82 13.02 -6.41 -4.27
C PHE A 82 13.89 -6.85 -3.10
N ASP A 83 13.62 -8.02 -2.56
CA ASP A 83 14.36 -8.58 -1.42
C ASP A 83 14.23 -10.12 -1.36
N ARG A 84 14.94 -10.74 -0.42
CA ARG A 84 14.95 -12.19 -0.15
C ARG A 84 13.59 -12.77 0.23
N ASP A 85 12.70 -11.95 0.78
CA ASP A 85 11.38 -12.36 1.24
C ASP A 85 10.31 -11.30 0.95
N PHE A 86 9.05 -11.71 1.02
CA PHE A 86 7.91 -10.87 0.74
C PHE A 86 7.84 -9.63 1.67
N PRO A 87 7.97 -9.73 3.01
CA PRO A 87 7.84 -8.58 3.89
C PRO A 87 8.84 -7.45 3.58
N HIS A 88 10.12 -7.79 3.37
CA HIS A 88 11.14 -6.80 3.03
C HIS A 88 10.95 -6.23 1.60
N ALA A 89 10.60 -7.09 0.63
CA ALA A 89 10.30 -6.62 -0.72
C ALA A 89 9.09 -5.68 -0.74
N PHE A 90 8.03 -5.99 0.03
CA PHE A 90 6.87 -5.12 0.17
C PHE A 90 7.22 -3.81 0.88
N ALA A 91 7.99 -3.84 1.96
CA ALA A 91 8.45 -2.64 2.63
C ALA A 91 9.26 -1.72 1.70
N LYS A 92 10.10 -2.28 0.82
CA LYS A 92 10.85 -1.52 -0.20
C LYS A 92 9.92 -0.89 -1.25
N SER A 93 8.85 -1.57 -1.67
CA SER A 93 7.89 -0.96 -2.59
C SER A 93 7.18 0.23 -1.93
N GLN A 94 6.82 0.10 -0.66
CA GLN A 94 6.21 1.19 0.12
C GLN A 94 7.17 2.37 0.33
N LEU A 95 8.45 2.10 0.60
CA LEU A 95 9.48 3.14 0.69
C LEU A 95 9.65 3.94 -0.62
N ALA A 96 9.42 3.29 -1.75
CA ALA A 96 9.47 3.94 -3.05
C ALA A 96 8.14 4.64 -3.44
N ALA A 97 7.01 4.22 -2.85
CA ALA A 97 5.69 4.77 -3.13
C ALA A 97 5.34 5.98 -2.24
N TYR A 98 5.76 5.96 -0.98
CA TYR A 98 5.50 7.00 0.02
C TYR A 98 6.80 7.65 0.49
N ASP A 99 6.77 8.96 0.72
CA ASP A 99 7.92 9.66 1.28
C ASP A 99 8.17 9.21 2.74
N GLY A 100 9.35 8.61 2.96
CA GLY A 100 9.70 7.98 4.25
C GLY A 100 9.21 6.55 4.44
N GLY A 101 8.42 5.97 3.53
CA GLY A 101 7.94 4.59 3.59
C GLY A 101 6.86 4.34 4.65
N LEU A 102 6.80 3.11 5.17
CA LEU A 102 5.85 2.75 6.24
C LEU A 102 6.33 3.25 7.60
N PRO A 103 5.46 3.86 8.42
CA PRO A 103 5.80 4.21 9.80
C PRO A 103 6.02 2.93 10.62
N THR A 104 6.98 2.96 11.53
CA THR A 104 7.28 1.84 12.43
C THR A 104 6.68 2.01 13.84
N SER A 105 6.05 3.14 14.11
CA SER A 105 5.29 3.49 15.31
C SER A 105 4.44 4.71 15.03
N GLY A 106 3.59 5.12 15.94
CA GLY A 106 2.77 6.32 15.81
C GLY A 106 1.28 6.06 15.97
N ASN A 107 0.45 6.83 15.28
CA ASN A 107 -1.00 6.75 15.37
C ASN A 107 -1.60 6.19 14.08
N VAL A 108 -2.36 5.12 14.18
CA VAL A 108 -3.09 4.55 13.06
C VAL A 108 -4.59 4.80 13.19
N PHE A 109 -5.18 5.38 12.14
CA PHE A 109 -6.64 5.49 12.06
C PHE A 109 -7.23 4.26 11.39
N ILE A 110 -8.26 3.67 12.03
CA ILE A 110 -8.93 2.47 11.54
C ILE A 110 -10.44 2.69 11.44
N SER A 111 -10.97 2.51 10.25
CA SER A 111 -12.41 2.48 10.00
C SER A 111 -12.72 1.35 9.01
N VAL A 112 -13.29 0.26 9.50
CA VAL A 112 -13.57 -0.92 8.68
C VAL A 112 -15.06 -1.17 8.56
N ASN A 113 -15.48 -1.70 7.41
CA ASN A 113 -16.85 -2.13 7.17
C ASN A 113 -17.20 -3.37 8.03
N ASP A 114 -18.47 -3.70 8.12
CA ASP A 114 -18.95 -4.76 9.02
C ASP A 114 -18.41 -6.15 8.67
N THR A 115 -18.16 -6.43 7.40
CA THR A 115 -17.64 -7.73 6.96
C THR A 115 -16.18 -7.93 7.39
N ASP A 116 -15.41 -6.85 7.45
CA ASP A 116 -13.99 -6.85 7.78
C ASP A 116 -13.71 -6.83 9.28
N LYS A 117 -14.69 -6.40 10.10
CA LYS A 117 -14.57 -6.34 11.56
C LYS A 117 -14.12 -7.65 12.20
N ARG A 118 -14.41 -8.78 11.57
CA ARG A 118 -14.08 -10.12 12.08
C ARG A 118 -12.57 -10.38 12.08
N GLN A 119 -11.84 -9.82 11.12
CA GLN A 119 -10.39 -10.02 10.97
C GLN A 119 -9.58 -8.97 11.75
N LEU A 120 -10.18 -7.83 12.07
CA LEU A 120 -9.52 -6.69 12.66
C LEU A 120 -8.80 -6.97 14.00
N PRO A 121 -9.38 -7.71 14.99
CA PRO A 121 -8.76 -7.84 16.30
C PRO A 121 -7.34 -8.40 16.28
N LEU A 122 -7.07 -9.42 15.45
CA LEU A 122 -5.72 -9.99 15.32
C LEU A 122 -4.70 -8.97 14.82
N MET A 123 -5.10 -8.16 13.85
CA MET A 123 -4.22 -7.12 13.30
C MET A 123 -4.02 -5.96 14.30
N ALA A 124 -5.06 -5.63 15.04
CA ALA A 124 -5.00 -4.57 16.04
C ALA A 124 -4.09 -4.94 17.23
N VAL A 125 -4.09 -6.20 17.67
CA VAL A 125 -3.13 -6.69 18.69
C VAL A 125 -1.69 -6.48 18.20
N ARG A 126 -1.39 -6.91 16.96
CA ARG A 126 -0.06 -6.74 16.37
C ARG A 126 0.35 -5.26 16.27
N LEU A 127 -0.58 -4.37 15.91
CA LEU A 127 -0.31 -2.93 15.90
C LEU A 127 0.09 -2.41 17.27
N VAL A 128 -0.62 -2.79 18.33
CA VAL A 128 -0.31 -2.39 19.69
C VAL A 128 1.05 -2.94 20.14
N GLU A 129 1.36 -4.19 19.82
CA GLU A 129 2.67 -4.82 20.09
C GLU A 129 3.80 -4.10 19.33
N LEU A 130 3.52 -3.61 18.13
CA LEU A 130 4.45 -2.78 17.35
C LEU A 130 4.60 -1.34 17.88
N GLY A 131 3.80 -0.94 18.89
CA GLY A 131 3.87 0.38 19.51
C GLY A 131 2.99 1.45 18.86
N PHE A 132 2.00 1.06 18.06
CA PHE A 132 1.02 1.99 17.52
C PHE A 132 -0.11 2.28 18.51
N SER A 133 -0.58 3.53 18.50
CA SER A 133 -1.84 3.94 19.13
C SER A 133 -2.96 3.89 18.12
N ILE A 134 -4.07 3.23 18.47
CA ILE A 134 -5.21 3.07 17.56
C ILE A 134 -6.22 4.19 17.77
N TRP A 135 -6.64 4.79 16.66
CA TRP A 135 -7.73 5.75 16.58
C TRP A 135 -8.79 5.15 15.67
N ALA A 136 -10.04 5.13 16.09
CA ALA A 136 -11.06 4.39 15.35
C ALA A 136 -12.43 5.09 15.40
N THR A 137 -13.26 4.87 14.37
CA THR A 137 -14.68 5.22 14.44
C THR A 137 -15.37 4.40 15.51
N GLU A 138 -16.44 4.92 16.12
CA GLU A 138 -17.15 4.28 17.23
C GLU A 138 -17.50 2.80 16.98
N GLY A 139 -18.05 2.48 15.80
CA GLY A 139 -18.38 1.10 15.45
C GLY A 139 -17.17 0.16 15.39
N THR A 140 -16.02 0.67 14.96
CA THR A 140 -14.74 -0.07 14.95
C THR A 140 -14.17 -0.17 16.36
N ALA A 141 -14.15 0.93 17.12
CA ALA A 141 -13.70 0.98 18.52
C ALA A 141 -14.51 0.02 19.42
N SER A 142 -15.82 -0.07 19.21
CA SER A 142 -16.69 -1.01 19.94
C SER A 142 -16.27 -2.47 19.72
N VAL A 143 -15.85 -2.83 18.52
CA VAL A 143 -15.33 -4.18 18.25
C VAL A 143 -14.00 -4.39 18.97
N LEU A 144 -13.05 -3.47 18.84
CA LEU A 144 -11.73 -3.56 19.47
C LEU A 144 -11.84 -3.72 21.00
N ARG A 145 -12.73 -2.94 21.64
CA ARG A 145 -12.97 -2.98 23.08
C ARG A 145 -13.43 -4.35 23.58
N ARG A 146 -14.22 -5.08 22.78
CA ARG A 146 -14.65 -6.46 23.13
C ARG A 146 -13.47 -7.45 23.23
N TYR A 147 -12.36 -7.12 22.58
CA TYR A 147 -11.13 -7.92 22.62
C TYR A 147 -10.07 -7.32 23.55
N GLY A 148 -10.45 -6.33 24.38
CA GLY A 148 -9.54 -5.68 25.32
C GLY A 148 -8.52 -4.75 24.67
N ILE A 149 -8.77 -4.29 23.46
CA ILE A 149 -7.88 -3.40 22.72
C ILE A 149 -8.38 -1.96 22.87
N ASP A 150 -7.56 -1.12 23.47
CA ASP A 150 -7.87 0.31 23.65
C ASP A 150 -7.75 1.07 22.34
N SER A 151 -8.65 2.03 22.13
CA SER A 151 -8.61 2.94 20.99
C SER A 151 -9.25 4.28 21.33
N LYS A 152 -8.73 5.35 20.74
CA LYS A 152 -9.35 6.68 20.81
C LYS A 152 -10.48 6.76 19.80
N ILE A 153 -11.65 7.24 20.23
CA ILE A 153 -12.83 7.33 19.38
C ILE A 153 -12.80 8.63 18.60
N VAL A 154 -12.88 8.51 17.28
CA VAL A 154 -12.88 9.60 16.31
C VAL A 154 -14.30 9.80 15.77
N ASP A 155 -14.73 11.05 15.67
CA ASP A 155 -16.03 11.38 15.12
C ASP A 155 -16.16 11.04 13.65
N LYS A 156 -17.35 10.61 13.24
CA LYS A 156 -17.64 10.38 11.82
C LYS A 156 -17.75 11.70 11.09
N ILE A 157 -17.29 11.72 9.85
CA ILE A 157 -17.63 12.74 8.88
C ILE A 157 -19.08 12.43 8.47
N SER A 158 -20.06 13.22 8.87
CA SER A 158 -21.42 13.04 8.38
C SER A 158 -21.49 13.50 6.94
N THR A 159 -22.02 12.64 6.08
CA THR A 159 -22.21 12.90 4.66
C THR A 159 -23.06 14.15 4.48
N ARG A 160 -22.60 15.05 3.60
CA ARG A 160 -23.45 16.12 3.04
C ARG A 160 -24.74 15.50 2.51
N VAL A 161 -25.87 16.04 2.94
CA VAL A 161 -27.13 15.83 2.24
C VAL A 161 -26.96 16.40 0.85
N ASP A 162 -27.10 15.55 -0.18
CA ASP A 162 -26.93 15.88 -1.57
C ASP A 162 -27.72 17.14 -1.93
N SER A 163 -27.05 18.14 -2.46
CA SER A 163 -27.44 19.20 -3.36
C SER A 163 -26.94 20.61 -3.08
N ASP A 164 -26.26 20.89 -1.96
CA ASP A 164 -25.73 22.22 -1.67
C ASP A 164 -24.20 22.16 -1.46
N PRO A 165 -23.39 22.79 -2.37
CA PRO A 165 -21.94 22.84 -2.22
C PRO A 165 -21.48 23.60 -0.96
N ASP A 166 -22.32 24.47 -0.40
CA ASP A 166 -22.03 25.31 0.77
C ASP A 166 -22.66 24.80 2.07
N ALA A 167 -23.33 23.64 2.05
CA ALA A 167 -23.89 23.06 3.25
C ALA A 167 -22.77 22.69 4.25
N ALA A 168 -22.86 23.23 5.45
CA ALA A 168 -21.94 22.92 6.54
C ALA A 168 -21.90 21.41 6.80
N VAL A 169 -20.68 20.85 6.90
CA VAL A 169 -20.45 19.43 7.24
C VAL A 169 -20.99 19.23 8.66
N LYS A 170 -22.07 18.45 8.82
CA LYS A 170 -22.52 18.05 10.16
C LYS A 170 -21.56 16.99 10.69
N VAL A 171 -20.91 17.27 11.81
CA VAL A 171 -20.11 16.31 12.56
C VAL A 171 -21.04 15.62 13.56
N GLU A 172 -21.18 14.29 13.46
CA GLU A 172 -21.83 13.51 14.50
C GLU A 172 -20.80 13.22 15.58
N HIS A 173 -20.96 13.85 16.75
CA HIS A 173 -20.08 13.57 17.89
C HIS A 173 -20.34 12.18 18.46
N ALA A 174 -19.30 11.36 18.47
CA ALA A 174 -19.34 10.05 19.09
C ALA A 174 -19.38 10.16 20.61
N VAL A 175 -20.13 9.29 21.25
CA VAL A 175 -20.15 9.21 22.73
C VAL A 175 -18.76 8.79 23.23
N GLY A 176 -18.11 9.66 24.00
CA GLY A 176 -16.72 9.46 24.44
C GLY A 176 -15.67 9.76 23.35
N GLY A 177 -16.08 10.38 22.24
CA GLY A 177 -15.19 10.83 21.19
C GLY A 177 -14.36 12.05 21.58
N ILE A 178 -13.29 12.27 20.82
CA ILE A 178 -12.36 13.40 21.04
C ILE A 178 -12.86 14.73 20.47
N GLY A 179 -14.08 14.77 19.90
CA GLY A 179 -14.69 15.98 19.31
C GLY A 179 -14.05 16.41 18.00
N LYS A 180 -13.34 15.52 17.31
CA LYS A 180 -12.70 15.75 16.01
C LYS A 180 -12.93 14.58 15.07
N ASN A 181 -13.09 14.88 13.79
CA ASN A 181 -13.11 13.87 12.74
C ASN A 181 -11.69 13.57 12.22
N VAL A 182 -11.56 12.49 11.43
CA VAL A 182 -10.25 12.04 10.97
C VAL A 182 -9.58 13.01 9.99
N VAL A 183 -10.33 13.79 9.21
CA VAL A 183 -9.75 14.76 8.27
C VAL A 183 -9.05 15.87 9.04
N GLU A 184 -9.69 16.40 10.10
CA GLU A 184 -9.07 17.38 10.99
C GLU A 184 -7.81 16.83 11.66
N LEU A 185 -7.81 15.57 12.07
CA LEU A 185 -6.65 14.92 12.68
C LEU A 185 -5.50 14.70 11.70
N ILE A 186 -5.81 14.41 10.43
CA ILE A 186 -4.82 14.31 9.35
C ILE A 186 -4.18 15.69 9.10
N GLU A 187 -5.00 16.73 8.98
CA GLU A 187 -4.53 18.11 8.77
C GLU A 187 -3.66 18.63 9.94
N GLU A 188 -3.94 18.17 11.16
CA GLU A 188 -3.13 18.45 12.34
C GLU A 188 -1.85 17.59 12.45
N GLY A 189 -1.60 16.67 11.52
CA GLY A 189 -0.46 15.76 11.57
C GLY A 189 -0.51 14.78 12.75
N LYS A 190 -1.70 14.36 13.18
CA LYS A 190 -1.92 13.46 14.32
C LYS A 190 -2.03 11.99 13.91
N ILE A 191 -2.13 11.71 12.61
CA ILE A 191 -2.28 10.36 12.06
C ILE A 191 -1.08 10.07 11.18
N ASP A 192 -0.50 8.89 11.33
CA ASP A 192 0.69 8.45 10.60
C ASP A 192 0.36 7.38 9.54
N MET A 193 -0.77 6.67 9.70
CA MET A 193 -1.20 5.62 8.79
C MET A 193 -2.72 5.42 8.85
N ILE A 194 -3.32 4.97 7.76
CA ILE A 194 -4.77 4.82 7.64
C ILE A 194 -5.13 3.43 7.10
N LEU A 195 -6.04 2.74 7.80
CA LEU A 195 -6.82 1.61 7.28
C LEU A 195 -8.28 2.03 7.17
N ASN A 196 -8.78 2.16 5.95
CA ASN A 196 -10.18 2.50 5.73
C ASN A 196 -10.78 1.58 4.65
N THR A 197 -11.50 0.54 5.08
CA THR A 197 -12.18 -0.35 4.12
C THR A 197 -13.53 0.25 3.72
N PRO A 198 -13.76 0.48 2.40
CA PRO A 198 -14.95 1.19 1.96
C PRO A 198 -16.22 0.37 2.12
N ASN A 199 -17.31 1.05 2.48
CA ASN A 199 -18.65 0.51 2.27
C ASN A 199 -19.03 0.71 0.79
N SER A 200 -19.57 -0.32 0.16
CA SER A 200 -19.85 -0.42 -1.29
C SER A 200 -20.90 0.58 -1.84
N ARG A 201 -21.31 1.60 -1.11
CA ARG A 201 -22.39 2.53 -1.48
C ARG A 201 -21.86 3.94 -1.69
N GLY A 202 -21.66 4.30 -2.95
CA GLY A 202 -21.44 5.68 -3.42
C GLY A 202 -19.96 6.08 -3.56
N SER A 203 -19.67 6.75 -4.69
CA SER A 203 -18.31 7.21 -5.06
C SER A 203 -17.81 8.41 -4.24
N ARG A 204 -18.69 9.11 -3.52
CA ARG A 204 -18.40 10.28 -2.69
C ARG A 204 -18.89 10.13 -1.26
N SER A 205 -18.57 8.99 -0.65
CA SER A 205 -18.82 8.73 0.76
C SER A 205 -17.70 9.31 1.64
N ASP A 206 -17.83 9.20 2.97
CA ASP A 206 -16.80 9.57 3.97
C ASP A 206 -15.40 9.07 3.58
N GLY A 207 -15.31 7.90 2.96
CA GLY A 207 -14.07 7.33 2.44
C GLY A 207 -13.39 8.18 1.36
N TYR A 208 -14.13 8.99 0.59
CA TYR A 208 -13.52 9.92 -0.37
C TYR A 208 -12.77 11.04 0.34
N SER A 209 -13.40 11.69 1.32
CA SER A 209 -12.79 12.78 2.07
C SER A 209 -11.55 12.31 2.84
N ILE A 210 -11.60 11.11 3.43
CA ILE A 210 -10.45 10.49 4.11
C ILE A 210 -9.30 10.26 3.14
N ARG A 211 -9.57 9.65 1.97
CA ARG A 211 -8.54 9.40 0.96
C ARG A 211 -7.95 10.69 0.40
N ALA A 212 -8.78 11.70 0.17
CA ALA A 212 -8.31 13.00 -0.31
C ALA A 212 -7.37 13.67 0.69
N ALA A 213 -7.70 13.67 1.98
CA ALA A 213 -6.86 14.20 3.04
C ALA A 213 -5.55 13.39 3.18
N ALA A 214 -5.63 12.05 3.13
CA ALA A 214 -4.45 11.18 3.19
C ALA A 214 -3.48 11.46 2.04
N ILE A 215 -3.97 11.55 0.79
CA ILE A 215 -3.16 11.88 -0.39
C ILE A 215 -2.53 13.28 -0.25
N ALA A 216 -3.30 14.26 0.23
CA ALA A 216 -2.78 15.61 0.44
C ALA A 216 -1.65 15.65 1.48
N ALA A 217 -1.75 14.84 2.53
CA ALA A 217 -0.77 14.73 3.61
C ALA A 217 0.35 13.71 3.33
N ASP A 218 0.29 12.96 2.21
CA ASP A 218 1.23 11.87 1.87
C ASP A 218 1.25 10.72 2.88
N LEU A 219 0.11 10.41 3.45
CA LEU A 219 -0.01 9.34 4.42
C LEU A 219 -0.22 7.98 3.74
N PRO A 220 0.47 6.93 4.19
CA PRO A 220 0.16 5.56 3.80
C PRO A 220 -1.28 5.21 4.15
N GLN A 221 -2.03 4.79 3.13
CA GLN A 221 -3.43 4.44 3.28
C GLN A 221 -3.77 3.13 2.59
N PHE A 222 -4.51 2.30 3.28
CA PHE A 222 -4.85 0.95 2.85
C PHE A 222 -6.36 0.75 2.88
N THR A 223 -6.87 0.08 1.86
CA THR A 223 -8.32 -0.06 1.66
C THR A 223 -8.82 -1.49 1.80
N THR A 224 -7.92 -2.45 1.99
CA THR A 224 -8.27 -3.86 2.19
C THR A 224 -7.54 -4.47 3.38
N MET A 225 -8.18 -5.44 4.02
CA MET A 225 -7.58 -6.18 5.14
C MET A 225 -6.36 -7.00 4.70
N THR A 226 -6.39 -7.54 3.49
CA THR A 226 -5.28 -8.32 2.92
C THR A 226 -4.02 -7.47 2.75
N GLU A 227 -4.17 -6.29 2.15
CA GLU A 227 -3.08 -5.33 1.99
C GLU A 227 -2.53 -4.89 3.35
N PHE A 228 -3.41 -4.58 4.30
CA PHE A 228 -3.02 -4.18 5.64
C PHE A 228 -2.28 -5.30 6.40
N SER A 229 -2.64 -6.56 6.17
CA SER A 229 -1.86 -7.70 6.69
C SER A 229 -0.43 -7.71 6.15
N ALA A 230 -0.25 -7.43 4.86
CA ALA A 230 1.07 -7.31 4.25
C ALA A 230 1.88 -6.14 4.84
N VAL A 231 1.21 -5.01 5.09
CA VAL A 231 1.80 -3.84 5.78
C VAL A 231 2.34 -4.21 7.16
N LEU A 232 1.55 -4.93 7.97
CA LEU A 232 2.00 -5.37 9.30
C LEU A 232 3.21 -6.28 9.22
N MET A 233 3.21 -7.25 8.29
CA MET A 233 4.37 -8.11 8.06
C MET A 233 5.62 -7.31 7.66
N ALA A 234 5.45 -6.30 6.82
CA ALA A 234 6.54 -5.43 6.40
C ALA A 234 7.09 -4.60 7.57
N ILE A 235 6.23 -3.98 8.38
CA ILE A 235 6.64 -3.20 9.55
C ILE A 235 7.39 -4.08 10.56
N GLU A 236 6.89 -5.28 10.84
CA GLU A 236 7.57 -6.24 11.72
C GLU A 236 8.95 -6.60 11.20
N ALA A 237 9.06 -6.93 9.91
CA ALA A 237 10.33 -7.31 9.30
C ALA A 237 11.35 -6.16 9.39
N VAL A 238 10.96 -4.95 9.08
CA VAL A 238 11.84 -3.75 9.12
C VAL A 238 12.25 -3.40 10.56
N LYS A 239 11.37 -3.61 11.55
CA LYS A 239 11.73 -3.40 12.96
C LYS A 239 12.76 -4.39 13.48
N HIS A 240 12.81 -5.58 12.93
CA HIS A 240 13.69 -6.65 13.41
C HIS A 240 14.96 -6.81 12.60
N ASN A 241 14.95 -6.45 11.33
CA ASN A 241 16.09 -6.61 10.44
C ASN A 241 16.18 -5.45 9.45
N ASP A 242 17.40 -5.03 9.14
CA ASP A 242 17.66 -4.03 8.11
C ASP A 242 17.36 -4.56 6.70
N TYR A 243 17.05 -3.66 5.80
CA TYR A 243 16.94 -3.95 4.38
C TYR A 243 18.26 -4.46 3.81
N GLN A 244 18.19 -5.49 3.00
CA GLN A 244 19.33 -5.86 2.17
C GLN A 244 19.44 -4.88 1.00
N ILE A 245 20.54 -4.15 0.93
CA ILE A 245 20.83 -3.25 -0.19
C ILE A 245 21.72 -3.97 -1.19
N MET A 246 21.23 -4.11 -2.42
CA MET A 246 21.92 -4.78 -3.51
C MET A 246 21.61 -4.10 -4.83
N SER A 247 22.58 -4.01 -5.73
CA SER A 247 22.33 -3.53 -7.09
C SER A 247 21.52 -4.53 -7.90
N ILE A 248 20.75 -4.04 -8.89
CA ILE A 248 19.99 -4.91 -9.80
C ILE A 248 20.93 -5.88 -10.55
N GLN A 249 22.18 -5.46 -10.81
CA GLN A 249 23.19 -6.28 -11.49
C GLN A 249 23.69 -7.43 -10.61
N GLU A 250 24.02 -7.15 -9.35
CA GLU A 250 24.41 -8.19 -8.38
C GLU A 250 23.29 -9.21 -8.19
N HIS A 251 22.08 -8.71 -8.15
CA HIS A 251 20.88 -9.53 -8.02
C HIS A 251 20.66 -10.43 -9.23
N ALA A 252 20.74 -9.90 -10.45
CA ALA A 252 20.65 -10.70 -11.67
C ALA A 252 21.75 -11.76 -11.70
N LYS A 253 22.97 -11.43 -11.25
CA LYS A 253 24.07 -12.38 -11.17
C LYS A 253 23.77 -13.54 -10.22
N GLN A 254 23.24 -13.26 -9.03
CA GLN A 254 22.85 -14.30 -8.07
C GLN A 254 21.77 -15.23 -8.63
N LEU A 255 20.77 -14.70 -9.36
CA LEU A 255 19.75 -15.51 -10.00
C LEU A 255 20.36 -16.49 -11.02
N PHE A 256 21.28 -16.02 -11.85
CA PHE A 256 21.95 -16.88 -12.86
C PHE A 256 22.86 -17.93 -12.22
N GLU A 257 23.53 -17.61 -11.12
CA GLU A 257 24.39 -18.55 -10.39
C GLU A 257 23.58 -19.68 -9.74
N LEU A 258 22.43 -19.39 -9.17
CA LEU A 258 21.54 -20.39 -8.55
C LEU A 258 20.98 -21.36 -9.60
N GLU A 259 20.56 -20.87 -10.77
CA GLU A 259 20.03 -21.72 -11.84
C GLU A 259 21.09 -22.57 -12.55
N SER A 260 22.36 -22.19 -12.47
CA SER A 260 23.47 -22.96 -13.04
C SER A 260 23.87 -24.15 -12.14
N GLN A 261 23.37 -24.22 -10.92
CA GLN A 261 23.67 -25.29 -9.95
C GLN A 261 22.57 -26.37 -9.89
N GLU A 262 21.40 -26.14 -10.51
CA GLU A 262 20.31 -27.10 -10.69
C GLU A 262 20.34 -27.75 -12.10
#